data_54542c9095df1b3bd4ba0ac0089dd361
#
_entry.id   54542c9095df1b3bd4ba0ac0089dd361
#
_cell.length_a   1.000
_cell.length_b   1.000
_cell.length_c   1.000
_cell.angle_alpha   90.00
_cell.angle_beta   90.00
_cell.angle_gamma   90.00
#
_symmetry.space_group_name_H-M   'P 1'
#
loop_
_entity.id
_entity.type
_entity.pdbx_description
1 polymer ?
#
loop_
_entity_poly.entity_id
_entity_poly.type
_entity_poly.pdbx_seq_one_letter_code
_entity_poly.pdbx_strand_id
1 'polypeptide(L)'
;MQRTTSATHLQPADVEEYFARVPEEARVTLEKLRKTIRAAVPKAVEVIWYQMPTFKLNERPLVCIGAFKNHCSLFPMSGAILKAYKDELEPYYTSKGTIRFPLGKPVPATLVKKVVKARILENEARKKR
;
A
#
# COMPACT_ATOMS: atom_id res chain seq x y z
N MET A 1 18.18 18.19 15.48
CA MET A 1 18.24 17.56 15.29
C MET A 1 18.37 16.96 15.14
N GLN A 2 18.37 16.91 14.65
CA GLN A 2 18.52 16.26 14.28
C GLN A 2 18.55 15.53 14.01
N ARG A 3 18.45 15.21 13.59
CA ARG A 3 18.40 14.33 13.21
C ARG A 3 19.03 14.01 12.52
N THR A 4 19.51 13.88 12.32
CA THR A 4 20.01 13.44 11.71
C THR A 4 20.47 12.76 11.22
N THR A 5 20.78 12.72 11.18
CA THR A 5 21.24 11.97 10.74
C THR A 5 21.34 11.23 9.82
N SER A 6 21.80 10.53 10.01
CA SER A 6 21.85 9.88 8.74
C SER A 6 20.47 9.66 8.18
N ALA A 7 20.10 10.36 7.15
CA ALA A 7 18.78 10.33 6.61
C ALA A 7 18.36 8.94 6.12
N THR A 8 19.33 8.15 5.62
CA THR A 8 19.02 6.83 5.09
C THR A 8 18.56 5.84 6.15
N HIS A 9 18.91 6.11 7.40
CA HIS A 9 18.52 5.22 8.49
C HIS A 9 17.29 5.69 9.22
N LEU A 10 16.84 6.89 8.93
CA LEU A 10 15.72 7.47 9.65
C LEU A 10 14.41 7.02 9.05
N GLN A 11 13.52 6.56 9.91
CA GLN A 11 12.17 6.25 9.47
C GLN A 11 11.44 7.54 9.19
N PRO A 12 10.55 7.54 8.20
CA PRO A 12 9.71 8.71 7.99
C PRO A 12 8.83 8.94 9.21
N ALA A 13 8.70 10.20 9.61
CA ALA A 13 7.86 10.53 10.76
C ALA A 13 6.38 10.37 10.42
N ASP A 14 6.01 10.60 9.17
CA ASP A 14 4.63 10.47 8.75
C ASP A 14 4.58 10.17 7.25
N VAL A 15 3.38 9.99 6.76
CA VAL A 15 3.16 9.61 5.38
C VAL A 15 3.64 10.69 4.41
N GLU A 16 3.41 11.96 4.75
CA GLU A 16 3.84 13.05 3.87
C GLU A 16 5.37 13.07 3.73
N GLU A 17 6.07 12.81 4.81
CA GLU A 17 7.52 12.75 4.75
C GLU A 17 7.99 11.58 3.89
N TYR A 18 7.30 10.44 4.00
CA TYR A 18 7.63 9.31 3.16
C TYR A 18 7.53 9.68 1.68
N PHE A 19 6.41 10.29 1.29
CA PHE A 19 6.22 10.67 -0.11
C PHE A 19 7.24 11.71 -0.56
N ALA A 20 7.62 12.63 0.33
CA ALA A 20 8.61 13.65 -0.01
C ALA A 20 9.98 13.04 -0.30
N ARG A 21 10.29 11.89 0.27
CA ARG A 21 11.57 11.22 0.06
C ARG A 21 11.60 10.32 -1.17
N VAL A 22 10.43 10.01 -1.73
CA VAL A 22 10.35 9.12 -2.88
C VAL A 22 10.77 9.87 -4.14
N PRO A 23 11.65 9.28 -4.98
CA PRO A 23 12.01 9.92 -6.25
C PRO A 23 10.78 10.21 -7.09
N GLU A 24 10.85 11.26 -7.87
CA GLU A 24 9.67 11.76 -8.59
C GLU A 24 8.98 10.70 -9.43
N GLU A 25 9.74 9.91 -10.16
CA GLU A 25 9.15 8.90 -11.05
C GLU A 25 8.33 7.88 -10.25
N ALA A 26 8.88 7.40 -9.16
CA ALA A 26 8.17 6.45 -8.31
C ALA A 26 7.01 7.12 -7.58
N ARG A 27 7.19 8.40 -7.21
CA ARG A 27 6.15 9.13 -6.49
C ARG A 27 4.88 9.27 -7.33
N VAL A 28 5.01 9.51 -8.63
CA VAL A 28 3.85 9.63 -9.50
C VAL A 28 3.01 8.35 -9.44
N THR A 29 3.65 7.20 -9.57
CA THR A 29 2.95 5.92 -9.51
C THR A 29 2.37 5.66 -8.12
N LEU A 30 3.15 5.96 -7.08
CA LEU A 30 2.71 5.74 -5.71
C LEU A 30 1.53 6.64 -5.35
N GLU A 31 1.52 7.90 -5.83
CA GLU A 31 0.39 8.78 -5.59
C GLU A 31 -0.88 8.28 -6.26
N LYS A 32 -0.76 7.71 -7.44
CA LYS A 32 -1.93 7.12 -8.10
C LYS A 32 -2.49 5.96 -7.28
N LEU A 33 -1.60 5.14 -6.74
CA LEU A 33 -2.02 4.02 -5.91
C LEU A 33 -2.69 4.53 -4.63
N ARG A 34 -2.09 5.52 -3.99
CA ARG A 34 -2.64 6.15 -2.80
C ARG A 34 -4.04 6.68 -3.05
N LYS A 35 -4.19 7.42 -4.14
CA LYS A 35 -5.47 8.03 -4.50
C LYS A 35 -6.54 6.96 -4.74
N THR A 36 -6.16 5.89 -5.41
CA THR A 36 -7.08 4.80 -5.69
C THR A 36 -7.57 4.14 -4.40
N ILE A 37 -6.65 3.91 -3.46
CA ILE A 37 -7.02 3.32 -2.18
C ILE A 37 -7.92 4.26 -1.39
N ARG A 38 -7.59 5.55 -1.35
CA ARG A 38 -8.40 6.51 -0.61
C ARG A 38 -9.80 6.63 -1.21
N ALA A 39 -9.94 6.49 -2.52
CA ALA A 39 -11.25 6.49 -3.15
C ALA A 39 -12.07 5.28 -2.72
N ALA A 40 -11.42 4.14 -2.53
CA ALA A 40 -12.10 2.92 -2.12
C ALA A 40 -12.48 2.93 -0.64
N VAL A 41 -11.70 3.62 0.20
CA VAL A 41 -11.96 3.66 1.63
C VAL A 41 -11.64 5.06 2.18
N PRO A 42 -12.57 6.03 1.95
CA PRO A 42 -12.29 7.43 2.32
C PRO A 42 -12.07 7.65 3.81
N LYS A 43 -12.57 6.77 4.65
CA LYS A 43 -12.43 6.91 6.09
C LYS A 43 -11.15 6.32 6.66
N ALA A 44 -10.34 5.69 5.82
CA ALA A 44 -9.10 5.10 6.30
C ALA A 44 -8.12 6.18 6.74
N VAL A 45 -7.35 5.86 7.76
CA VAL A 45 -6.30 6.73 8.28
C VAL A 45 -4.97 6.21 7.76
N GLU A 46 -4.10 7.12 7.33
CA GLU A 46 -2.77 6.76 6.84
C GLU A 46 -1.76 6.96 7.95
N VAL A 47 -0.97 5.92 8.20
CA VAL A 47 0.09 5.96 9.21
C VAL A 47 1.34 5.31 8.63
N ILE A 48 2.48 5.51 9.30
CA ILE A 48 3.69 4.79 8.92
C ILE A 48 3.78 3.51 9.75
N TRP A 49 3.93 2.38 9.08
CA TRP A 49 4.08 1.08 9.73
C TRP A 49 5.05 0.27 8.87
N TYR A 50 6.02 -0.37 9.51
CA TYR A 50 7.09 -1.04 8.77
C TYR A 50 7.78 -0.09 7.80
N GLN A 51 7.91 1.19 8.22
CA GLN A 51 8.56 2.24 7.44
C GLN A 51 7.83 2.57 6.13
N MET A 52 6.57 2.19 6.01
CA MET A 52 5.80 2.42 4.80
C MET A 52 4.41 2.97 5.12
N PRO A 53 3.82 3.71 4.17
CA PRO A 53 2.45 4.15 4.34
C PRO A 53 1.50 2.96 4.47
N THR A 54 0.71 2.99 5.52
CA THR A 54 -0.23 1.91 5.82
C THR A 54 -1.60 2.53 6.04
N PHE A 55 -2.62 1.92 5.43
CA PHE A 55 -3.99 2.39 5.57
C PHE A 55 -4.69 1.57 6.63
N LYS A 56 -5.27 2.24 7.63
CA LYS A 56 -5.98 1.60 8.73
C LYS A 56 -7.43 2.04 8.75
N LEU A 57 -8.30 1.13 9.09
CA LEU A 57 -9.72 1.43 9.26
C LEU A 57 -10.18 0.78 10.55
N ASN A 58 -10.78 1.59 11.43
CA ASN A 58 -11.24 1.10 12.74
C ASN A 58 -10.12 0.41 13.51
N GLU A 59 -8.95 1.06 13.55
CA GLU A 59 -7.78 0.58 14.27
C GLU A 59 -7.14 -0.68 13.70
N ARG A 60 -7.58 -1.13 12.53
CA ARG A 60 -7.03 -2.33 11.91
C ARG A 60 -6.35 -2.00 10.60
N PRO A 61 -5.15 -2.52 10.36
CA PRO A 61 -4.48 -2.27 9.10
C PRO A 61 -5.19 -2.97 7.95
N LEU A 62 -5.27 -2.28 6.82
CA LEU A 62 -5.85 -2.84 5.62
C LEU A 62 -4.75 -3.28 4.65
N VAL A 63 -4.00 -2.31 4.16
CA VAL A 63 -2.97 -2.55 3.17
C VAL A 63 -1.82 -1.57 3.40
N CYS A 64 -0.64 -1.94 2.93
CA CYS A 64 0.53 -1.06 2.90
C CYS A 64 0.92 -0.81 1.46
N ILE A 65 1.55 0.34 1.22
CA ILE A 65 2.12 0.63 -0.10
C ILE A 65 3.55 1.10 0.09
N GLY A 66 4.37 0.92 -0.94
CA GLY A 66 5.74 1.35 -0.86
C GLY A 66 6.34 1.56 -2.23
N ALA A 67 7.34 2.44 -2.30
CA ALA A 67 8.08 2.69 -3.53
C ALA A 67 9.43 1.99 -3.48
N PHE A 68 9.80 1.40 -4.61
CA PHE A 68 11.08 0.73 -4.75
C PHE A 68 11.73 1.21 -6.03
N LYS A 69 12.91 0.70 -6.34
CA LYS A 69 13.72 1.24 -7.43
C LYS A 69 12.99 1.25 -8.77
N ASN A 70 12.35 0.16 -9.12
CA ASN A 70 11.73 0.01 -10.44
C ASN A 70 10.24 -0.22 -10.38
N HIS A 71 9.63 -0.15 -9.20
CA HIS A 71 8.21 -0.46 -9.07
C HIS A 71 7.65 0.13 -7.79
N CYS A 72 6.33 0.16 -7.70
CA CYS A 72 5.65 0.39 -6.44
C CYS A 72 4.95 -0.90 -6.04
N SER A 73 4.81 -1.13 -4.76
CA SER A 73 4.21 -2.37 -4.26
C SER A 73 2.97 -2.08 -3.45
N LEU A 74 2.04 -3.03 -3.51
CA LEU A 74 0.87 -3.08 -2.66
C LEU A 74 0.96 -4.37 -1.86
N PHE A 75 0.86 -4.26 -0.55
CA PHE A 75 0.89 -5.41 0.36
C PHE A 75 -0.50 -5.56 0.96
N PRO A 76 -1.30 -6.53 0.47
CA PRO A 76 -2.68 -6.68 0.97
C PRO A 76 -2.77 -7.24 2.39
N MET A 77 -1.66 -7.73 2.93
CA MET A 77 -1.60 -8.24 4.29
C MET A 77 -2.56 -9.41 4.54
N SER A 78 -2.83 -10.18 3.50
CA SER A 78 -3.73 -11.33 3.58
C SER A 78 -3.41 -12.34 2.50
N GLY A 79 -3.01 -13.53 2.93
CA GLY A 79 -2.78 -14.65 2.00
C GLY A 79 -4.06 -15.13 1.35
N ALA A 80 -5.18 -15.03 2.08
CA ALA A 80 -6.46 -15.45 1.56
C ALA A 80 -6.90 -14.60 0.37
N ILE A 81 -6.66 -13.29 0.45
CA ILE A 81 -7.02 -12.39 -0.64
C ILE A 81 -6.14 -12.64 -1.85
N LEU A 82 -4.84 -12.85 -1.64
CA LEU A 82 -3.94 -13.16 -2.73
C LEU A 82 -4.38 -14.43 -3.46
N LYS A 83 -4.84 -15.41 -2.72
CA LYS A 83 -5.31 -16.65 -3.30
C LYS A 83 -6.64 -16.45 -4.04
N ALA A 84 -7.55 -15.69 -3.44
CA ALA A 84 -8.87 -15.47 -4.02
C ALA A 84 -8.81 -14.73 -5.36
N TYR A 85 -7.87 -13.81 -5.49
CA TYR A 85 -7.73 -13.01 -6.71
C TYR A 85 -6.52 -13.41 -7.53
N LYS A 86 -6.08 -14.64 -7.37
CA LYS A 86 -4.85 -15.12 -7.99
C LYS A 86 -4.78 -14.84 -9.50
N ASP A 87 -5.84 -15.16 -10.21
CA ASP A 87 -5.83 -15.00 -11.66
C ASP A 87 -5.72 -13.55 -12.10
N GLU A 88 -6.46 -12.67 -11.41
CA GLU A 88 -6.44 -11.25 -11.74
C GLU A 88 -5.12 -10.60 -11.36
N LEU A 89 -4.49 -11.10 -10.29
CA LEU A 89 -3.24 -10.54 -9.79
C LEU A 89 -2.00 -11.10 -10.50
N GLU A 90 -2.16 -12.17 -11.27
CA GLU A 90 -1.03 -12.82 -11.88
C GLU A 90 -0.05 -11.87 -12.58
N PRO A 91 -0.52 -10.92 -13.40
CA PRO A 91 0.42 -10.02 -14.07
C PRO A 91 1.22 -9.13 -13.14
N TYR A 92 0.76 -8.95 -11.92
CA TYR A 92 1.37 -8.06 -10.93
C TYR A 92 1.93 -8.77 -9.73
N TYR A 93 1.54 -10.01 -9.55
CA TYR A 93 1.94 -10.78 -8.36
C TYR A 93 3.36 -11.31 -8.55
N THR A 94 4.19 -11.12 -7.53
CA THR A 94 5.51 -11.71 -7.58
C THR A 94 5.62 -12.86 -6.59
N SER A 95 5.70 -12.61 -5.32
CA SER A 95 5.77 -13.66 -4.32
C SER A 95 5.73 -13.02 -2.95
N LYS A 96 5.57 -13.83 -1.93
CA LYS A 96 5.66 -13.34 -0.55
C LYS A 96 4.68 -12.22 -0.25
N GLY A 97 3.50 -12.27 -0.85
CA GLY A 97 2.47 -11.31 -0.53
C GLY A 97 2.60 -9.95 -1.16
N THR A 98 3.40 -9.83 -2.21
CA THR A 98 3.67 -8.56 -2.84
C THR A 98 3.02 -8.48 -4.21
N ILE A 99 2.32 -7.37 -4.45
CA ILE A 99 1.78 -7.03 -5.76
C ILE A 99 2.59 -5.85 -6.27
N ARG A 100 3.20 -5.98 -7.45
CA ARG A 100 4.10 -4.96 -7.99
C ARG A 100 3.50 -4.28 -9.19
N PHE A 101 3.64 -2.95 -9.21
CA PHE A 101 3.20 -2.12 -10.33
C PHE A 101 4.42 -1.41 -10.92
N PRO A 102 4.73 -1.64 -12.21
CA PRO A 102 5.88 -0.97 -12.82
C PRO A 102 5.71 0.53 -12.84
N LEU A 103 6.81 1.25 -12.69
CA LEU A 103 6.77 2.70 -12.75
C LEU A 103 6.37 3.14 -14.15
N GLY A 104 5.61 4.23 -14.21
CA GLY A 104 5.20 4.80 -15.50
C GLY A 104 4.07 4.08 -16.18
N LYS A 105 3.54 3.02 -15.58
CA LYS A 105 2.40 2.30 -16.12
C LYS A 105 1.14 2.64 -15.34
N PRO A 106 -0.04 2.52 -15.96
CA PRO A 106 -1.28 2.77 -15.22
C PRO A 106 -1.45 1.79 -14.07
N VAL A 107 -1.93 2.31 -12.95
CA VAL A 107 -2.30 1.45 -11.82
C VAL A 107 -3.68 0.86 -12.12
N PRO A 108 -3.87 -0.47 -11.99
CA PRO A 108 -5.17 -1.09 -12.27
C PRO A 108 -6.16 -0.77 -11.15
N ALA A 109 -6.82 0.37 -11.26
CA ALA A 109 -7.65 0.91 -10.19
C ALA A 109 -8.75 -0.05 -9.76
N THR A 110 -9.43 -0.69 -10.71
CA THR A 110 -10.51 -1.60 -10.36
C THR A 110 -10.01 -2.76 -9.52
N LEU A 111 -8.87 -3.33 -9.91
CA LEU A 111 -8.29 -4.44 -9.17
C LEU A 111 -7.85 -4.01 -7.78
N VAL A 112 -7.19 -2.87 -7.66
CA VAL A 112 -6.77 -2.35 -6.37
C VAL A 112 -7.97 -2.16 -5.45
N LYS A 113 -9.05 -1.60 -5.96
CA LYS A 113 -10.26 -1.39 -5.17
C LYS A 113 -10.87 -2.71 -4.72
N LYS A 114 -10.86 -3.74 -5.57
CA LYS A 114 -11.34 -5.05 -5.18
C LYS A 114 -10.55 -5.61 -4.01
N VAL A 115 -9.24 -5.50 -4.08
CA VAL A 115 -8.36 -6.00 -3.02
C VAL A 115 -8.63 -5.28 -1.71
N VAL A 116 -8.73 -3.94 -1.76
CA VAL A 116 -8.97 -3.14 -0.57
C VAL A 116 -10.32 -3.49 0.05
N LYS A 117 -11.36 -3.59 -0.76
CA LYS A 117 -12.71 -3.90 -0.26
C LYS A 117 -12.76 -5.30 0.33
N ALA A 118 -12.08 -6.26 -0.30
CA ALA A 118 -12.01 -7.60 0.24
C ALA A 118 -11.32 -7.61 1.60
N ARG A 119 -10.29 -6.79 1.75
CA ARG A 119 -9.58 -6.68 3.02
C ARG A 119 -10.46 -6.11 4.12
N ILE A 120 -11.29 -5.11 3.77
CA ILE A 120 -12.24 -4.54 4.72
C ILE A 120 -13.19 -5.62 5.23
N LEU A 121 -13.76 -6.39 4.29
CA LEU A 121 -14.70 -7.46 4.66
C LEU A 121 -14.03 -8.52 5.51
N GLU A 122 -12.80 -8.87 5.20
CA GLU A 122 -12.06 -9.84 5.96
C GLU A 122 -11.85 -9.38 7.41
N ASN A 123 -11.47 -8.11 7.59
CA ASN A 123 -11.29 -7.57 8.92
C ASN A 123 -12.60 -7.50 9.70
N GLU A 124 -13.69 -7.18 9.02
CA GLU A 124 -15.00 -7.14 9.68
C GLU A 124 -15.44 -8.52 10.13
N ALA A 125 -15.18 -9.53 9.32
CA ALA A 125 -15.52 -10.90 9.68
C ALA A 125 -14.75 -11.34 10.92
N ARG A 126 -13.47 -10.96 11.00
CA ARG A 126 -12.67 -11.29 12.19
C ARG A 126 -13.19 -10.58 13.44
N LYS A 127 -13.65 -9.36 13.26
CA LYS A 127 -14.13 -8.57 14.40
C LYS A 127 -15.34 -9.20 15.05
N LYS A 128 -16.14 -9.94 14.29
CA LYS A 128 -17.36 -10.56 14.79
C LYS A 128 -17.15 -11.85 15.55
N ARG A 129 -15.94 -12.36 15.59
CA ARG A 129 -15.65 -13.61 16.30
C ARG A 129 -15.48 -13.41 17.78
#